data_34cd244d1ac0d987a68ae677f07f60d7
#
_entry.id   34cd244d1ac0d987a68ae677f07f60d7
#
_cell.length_a   1.000
_cell.length_b   1.000
_cell.length_c   1.000
_cell.angle_alpha   90.00
_cell.angle_beta   90.00
_cell.angle_gamma   90.00
#
_symmetry.space_group_name_H-M   'P 1'
#
loop_
_entity.id
_entity.type
_entity.pdbx_description
1 polymer ?
#
loop_
_entity_poly.entity_id
_entity_poly.type
_entity_poly.pdbx_seq_one_letter_code
_entity_poly.pdbx_strand_id
1 'polypeptide(L)'
;MNIIRTLHFEGSKGQADLASLFDSGSTYSRIHADVAKDLGTLEAMPRPQRVETATKGHFIEIDHRVNLDFYINNLRLSDEFVVIPNLSEQAIIGALTLQKWRIKLDFEHDEVVTDPRVARLILM
;
A
#
# COMPACT_ATOMS: atom_id res chain seq x y z
N MET A 1 -5.68 -12.29 12.75
CA MET A 1 -6.73 -12.14 11.72
C MET A 1 -6.36 -11.00 10.79
N ASN A 2 -6.46 -11.24 9.50
CA ASN A 2 -6.11 -10.23 8.49
C ASN A 2 -7.37 -9.73 7.79
N ILE A 3 -7.34 -8.47 7.41
CA ILE A 3 -8.39 -7.88 6.58
C ILE A 3 -7.82 -7.73 5.18
N ILE A 4 -8.50 -8.35 4.20
CA ILE A 4 -8.13 -8.28 2.79
C ILE A 4 -9.32 -7.71 2.03
N ARG A 5 -9.06 -6.73 1.17
CA ARG A 5 -10.08 -6.11 0.31
C ARG A 5 -9.52 -5.94 -1.08
N THR A 6 -10.38 -6.07 -2.07
CA THR A 6 -10.02 -5.69 -3.44
C THR A 6 -10.22 -4.19 -3.57
N LEU A 7 -9.13 -3.46 -3.79
CA LEU A 7 -9.14 -2.02 -3.93
C LEU A 7 -8.81 -1.62 -5.37
N HIS A 8 -9.41 -0.52 -5.82
CA HIS A 8 -9.08 0.07 -7.11
C HIS A 8 -7.85 0.96 -6.96
N PHE A 9 -6.85 0.74 -7.81
CA PHE A 9 -5.62 1.52 -7.85
C PHE A 9 -5.48 2.23 -9.18
N GLU A 10 -4.98 3.46 -9.13
CA GLU A 10 -4.69 4.26 -10.31
C GLU A 10 -3.30 4.86 -10.19
N GLY A 11 -2.54 4.79 -11.26
CA GLY A 11 -1.23 5.40 -11.35
C GLY A 11 -1.06 6.14 -12.67
N SER A 12 0.13 6.68 -12.89
CA SER A 12 0.43 7.48 -14.08
C SER A 12 0.36 6.68 -15.40
N LYS A 13 0.41 5.35 -15.33
CA LYS A 13 0.41 4.49 -16.53
C LYS A 13 -0.84 3.63 -16.69
N GLY A 14 -1.62 3.46 -15.65
CA GLY A 14 -2.79 2.59 -15.74
C GLY A 14 -3.55 2.44 -14.44
N GLN A 15 -4.47 1.51 -14.44
CA GLN A 15 -5.32 1.22 -13.30
C GLN A 15 -5.59 -0.27 -13.20
N ALA A 16 -5.86 -0.75 -11.99
CA ALA A 16 -6.17 -2.15 -11.74
C ALA A 16 -6.85 -2.31 -10.40
N ASP A 17 -7.61 -3.40 -10.25
CA ASP A 17 -8.16 -3.80 -8.97
C ASP A 17 -7.23 -4.85 -8.36
N LEU A 18 -6.75 -4.59 -7.15
CA LEU A 18 -5.76 -5.43 -6.49
C LEU A 18 -6.27 -5.95 -5.16
N ALA A 19 -6.02 -7.24 -4.91
CA ALA A 19 -6.22 -7.80 -3.58
C ALA A 19 -5.21 -7.17 -2.62
N SER A 20 -5.71 -6.48 -1.60
CA SER A 20 -4.89 -5.65 -0.72
C SER A 20 -5.05 -6.10 0.72
N LEU A 21 -3.92 -6.39 1.36
CA LEU A 21 -3.86 -6.76 2.76
C LEU A 21 -3.65 -5.50 3.61
N PHE A 22 -4.50 -5.29 4.60
CA PHE A 22 -4.31 -4.24 5.59
C PHE A 22 -3.47 -4.80 6.73
N ASP A 23 -2.25 -4.29 6.89
CA ASP A 23 -1.27 -4.84 7.83
C ASP A 23 -0.61 -3.73 8.64
N SER A 24 -1.11 -3.50 9.86
CA SER A 24 -0.53 -2.53 10.78
C SER A 24 0.87 -2.92 11.27
N GLY A 25 1.28 -4.16 11.08
CA GLY A 25 2.64 -4.63 11.39
C GLY A 25 3.65 -4.29 10.30
N SER A 26 3.21 -3.89 9.12
CA SER A 26 4.08 -3.42 8.05
C SER A 26 4.19 -1.91 8.15
N THR A 27 5.40 -1.38 8.32
CA THR A 27 5.60 0.07 8.44
C THR A 27 5.19 0.79 7.16
N TYR A 28 5.68 0.33 6.02
CA TYR A 28 5.43 0.94 4.73
C TYR A 28 4.39 0.16 3.95
N SER A 29 3.61 0.87 3.14
CA SER A 29 2.78 0.23 2.13
C SER A 29 3.66 -0.35 1.04
N ARG A 30 3.26 -1.49 0.51
CA ARG A 30 4.06 -2.29 -0.43
C ARG A 30 3.22 -2.75 -1.60
N ILE A 31 3.86 -2.92 -2.74
CA ILE A 31 3.20 -3.43 -3.93
C ILE A 31 4.12 -4.41 -4.66
N HIS A 32 3.52 -5.45 -5.22
CA HIS A 32 4.25 -6.44 -6.01
C HIS A 32 4.84 -5.80 -7.26
N ALA A 33 6.12 -6.08 -7.53
CA ALA A 33 6.83 -5.46 -8.65
C ALA A 33 6.15 -5.68 -9.99
N ASP A 34 5.60 -6.87 -10.24
CA ASP A 34 4.95 -7.18 -11.51
C ASP A 34 3.70 -6.36 -11.76
N VAL A 35 3.01 -5.95 -10.71
CA VAL A 35 1.82 -5.11 -10.80
C VAL A 35 2.21 -3.63 -10.91
N ALA A 36 3.19 -3.22 -10.12
CA ALA A 36 3.61 -1.83 -10.02
C ALA A 36 4.04 -1.24 -11.36
N LYS A 37 4.78 -2.01 -12.16
CA LYS A 37 5.31 -1.55 -13.45
C LYS A 37 4.22 -1.17 -14.46
N ASP A 38 3.04 -1.78 -14.33
CA ASP A 38 1.92 -1.52 -15.24
C ASP A 38 1.05 -0.36 -14.76
N LEU A 39 1.19 0.04 -13.49
CA LEU A 39 0.37 1.08 -12.89
C LEU A 39 1.03 2.45 -12.91
N GLY A 40 2.32 2.54 -12.70
CA GLY A 40 2.96 3.82 -12.58
C GLY A 40 4.45 3.80 -12.87
N THR A 41 5.03 4.98 -12.81
CA THR A 41 6.48 5.15 -12.99
C THR A 41 7.20 4.69 -11.73
N LEU A 42 8.09 3.73 -11.87
CA LEU A 42 8.92 3.25 -10.77
C LEU A 42 10.07 4.23 -10.57
N GLU A 43 10.09 4.88 -9.42
CA GLU A 43 11.13 5.83 -9.06
C GLU A 43 12.24 5.12 -8.29
N ALA A 44 13.49 5.29 -8.74
CA ALA A 44 14.63 4.78 -8.00
C ALA A 44 14.79 5.57 -6.70
N MET A 45 14.97 4.85 -5.59
CA MET A 45 15.22 5.48 -4.31
C MET A 45 16.66 6.00 -4.26
N PRO A 46 16.90 7.17 -3.61
CA PRO A 46 18.26 7.71 -3.48
C PRO A 46 19.22 6.73 -2.81
N ARG A 47 18.68 5.93 -1.88
CA ARG A 47 19.43 4.89 -1.18
C ARG A 47 18.54 3.67 -1.07
N PRO A 48 19.01 2.50 -1.55
CA PRO A 48 18.28 1.26 -1.35
C PRO A 48 18.08 0.98 0.14
N GLN A 49 16.95 0.38 0.47
CA GLN A 49 16.64 -0.06 1.83
C GLN A 49 16.78 -1.57 1.93
N ARG A 50 17.29 -2.00 3.06
CA ARG A 50 17.41 -3.43 3.36
C ARG A 50 16.34 -3.78 4.38
N VAL A 51 15.47 -4.72 4.00
CA VAL A 51 14.34 -5.12 4.84
C VAL A 51 14.42 -6.60 5.14
N GLU A 52 14.24 -6.95 6.42
CA GLU A 52 14.16 -8.33 6.81
C GLU A 52 12.81 -8.91 6.38
N THR A 53 12.85 -10.10 5.78
CA THR A 53 11.64 -10.80 5.37
C THR A 53 11.02 -11.55 6.54
N ALA A 54 9.91 -12.25 6.30
CA ALA A 54 9.28 -13.09 7.31
C ALA A 54 10.23 -14.22 7.79
N THR A 55 11.20 -14.60 6.97
CA THR A 55 12.21 -15.57 7.35
C THR A 55 13.37 -14.83 8.04
N LYS A 56 13.56 -15.08 9.34
CA LYS A 56 14.60 -14.43 10.13
C LYS A 56 15.98 -14.63 9.49
N GLY A 57 16.74 -13.55 9.42
CA GLY A 57 18.07 -13.55 8.80
C GLY A 57 18.06 -13.41 7.29
N HIS A 58 16.90 -13.43 6.66
CA HIS A 58 16.74 -13.17 5.24
C HIS A 58 16.40 -11.72 5.00
N PHE A 59 17.16 -11.06 4.12
CA PHE A 59 16.96 -9.66 3.78
C PHE A 59 16.75 -9.53 2.28
N ILE A 60 15.93 -8.56 1.90
CA ILE A 60 15.78 -8.14 0.51
C ILE A 60 16.17 -6.67 0.41
N GLU A 61 16.68 -6.29 -0.74
CA GLU A 61 17.01 -4.90 -1.03
C GLU A 61 15.86 -4.29 -1.82
N ILE A 62 15.34 -3.16 -1.31
CA ILE A 62 14.27 -2.41 -1.95
C ILE A 62 14.89 -1.16 -2.53
N ASP A 63 14.73 -0.95 -3.83
CA ASP A 63 15.37 0.16 -4.52
C ASP A 63 14.42 1.03 -5.34
N HIS A 64 13.15 0.69 -5.39
CA HIS A 64 12.14 1.46 -6.14
C HIS A 64 10.88 1.69 -5.33
N ARG A 65 10.21 2.80 -5.65
CA ARG A 65 8.90 3.17 -5.11
C ARG A 65 8.01 3.70 -6.22
N VAL A 66 6.72 3.70 -5.99
CA VAL A 66 5.73 4.21 -6.95
C VAL A 66 4.63 4.95 -6.20
N ASN A 67 4.20 6.08 -6.73
CA ASN A 67 3.06 6.82 -6.20
C ASN A 67 1.78 6.33 -6.86
N LEU A 68 0.79 5.99 -6.05
CA LEU A 68 -0.48 5.47 -6.53
C LEU A 68 -1.63 6.13 -5.78
N ASP A 69 -2.73 6.34 -6.49
CA ASP A 69 -4.01 6.62 -5.88
C ASP A 69 -4.73 5.28 -5.66
N PHE A 70 -5.50 5.21 -4.60
CA PHE A 70 -6.31 4.03 -4.31
C PHE A 70 -7.59 4.45 -3.60
N TYR A 71 -8.60 3.58 -3.66
CA TYR A 71 -9.92 3.92 -3.16
C TYR A 71 -10.32 2.98 -2.03
N ILE A 72 -10.76 3.57 -0.91
CA ILE A 72 -11.33 2.85 0.22
C ILE A 72 -12.66 3.51 0.56
N ASN A 73 -13.74 2.73 0.60
CA ASN A 73 -15.09 3.24 0.89
C ASN A 73 -15.45 4.44 0.02
N ASN A 74 -15.08 4.38 -1.26
CA ASN A 74 -15.29 5.43 -2.26
C ASN A 74 -14.50 6.72 -2.02
N LEU A 75 -13.55 6.72 -1.11
CA LEU A 75 -12.64 7.84 -0.90
C LEU A 75 -11.36 7.63 -1.69
N ARG A 76 -10.95 8.65 -2.45
CA ARG A 76 -9.68 8.63 -3.16
C ARG A 76 -8.56 9.03 -2.21
N LEU A 77 -7.63 8.12 -2.00
CA LEU A 77 -6.45 8.32 -1.16
C LEU A 77 -5.22 8.19 -2.03
N SER A 78 -4.09 8.65 -1.54
CA SER A 78 -2.82 8.51 -2.26
C SER A 78 -1.69 8.22 -1.28
N ASP A 79 -0.71 7.47 -1.75
CA ASP A 79 0.52 7.27 -1.00
C ASP A 79 1.61 6.71 -1.92
N GLU A 80 2.84 6.69 -1.41
CA GLU A 80 3.90 5.96 -2.07
C GLU A 80 3.92 4.52 -1.57
N PHE A 81 4.22 3.61 -2.49
CA PHE A 81 4.34 2.19 -2.20
C PHE A 81 5.75 1.75 -2.56
N VAL A 82 6.40 1.03 -1.64
CA VAL A 82 7.69 0.41 -1.95
C VAL A 82 7.45 -0.82 -2.82
N VAL A 83 8.29 -0.98 -3.84
CA VAL A 83 8.13 -2.04 -4.83
C VAL A 83 8.92 -3.25 -4.38
N ILE A 84 8.24 -4.36 -4.18
CA ILE A 84 8.82 -5.59 -3.63
C ILE A 84 8.76 -6.70 -4.67
N PRO A 85 9.90 -7.20 -5.15
CA PRO A 85 9.92 -8.42 -5.95
C PRO A 85 9.42 -9.59 -5.11
N ASN A 86 8.62 -10.46 -5.71
CA ASN A 86 8.13 -11.68 -5.05
C ASN A 86 7.33 -11.44 -3.76
N LEU A 87 6.66 -10.31 -3.65
CA LEU A 87 5.72 -10.07 -2.55
C LEU A 87 4.62 -11.13 -2.60
N SER A 88 4.23 -11.68 -1.45
CA SER A 88 3.16 -12.69 -1.39
C SER A 88 1.78 -12.12 -1.74
N GLU A 89 1.59 -10.83 -1.52
CA GLU A 89 0.34 -10.13 -1.80
C GLU A 89 0.49 -9.24 -3.04
N GLN A 90 -0.63 -8.85 -3.66
CA GLN A 90 -0.57 -7.85 -4.73
C GLN A 90 -0.23 -6.47 -4.16
N ALA A 91 -0.86 -6.11 -3.03
CA ALA A 91 -0.58 -4.88 -2.33
C ALA A 91 -0.74 -5.07 -0.82
N ILE A 92 0.00 -4.29 -0.05
CA ILE A 92 -0.12 -4.23 1.41
C ILE A 92 -0.27 -2.77 1.81
N ILE A 93 -1.33 -2.48 2.56
CA ILE A 93 -1.54 -1.15 3.14
C ILE A 93 -0.92 -1.16 4.54
N GLY A 94 0.17 -0.42 4.71
CA GLY A 94 0.96 -0.45 5.93
C GLY A 94 0.59 0.63 6.94
N ALA A 95 1.28 0.60 8.09
CA ALA A 95 0.97 1.44 9.24
C ALA A 95 1.02 2.94 8.94
N LEU A 96 2.02 3.40 8.20
CA LEU A 96 2.15 4.84 7.90
C LEU A 96 0.98 5.35 7.06
N THR A 97 0.51 4.56 6.09
CA THR A 97 -0.66 4.91 5.29
C THR A 97 -1.93 4.93 6.15
N LEU A 98 -2.08 3.93 7.01
CA LEU A 98 -3.22 3.86 7.93
C LEU A 98 -3.28 5.08 8.84
N GLN A 99 -2.13 5.49 9.40
CA GLN A 99 -2.03 6.66 10.26
C GLN A 99 -2.28 7.97 9.51
N LYS A 100 -1.69 8.12 8.33
CA LYS A 100 -1.82 9.32 7.50
C LYS A 100 -3.28 9.63 7.18
N TRP A 101 -4.04 8.60 6.83
CA TRP A 101 -5.43 8.74 6.39
C TRP A 101 -6.44 8.43 7.49
N ARG A 102 -5.95 8.19 8.72
CA ARG A 102 -6.77 7.85 9.90
C ARG A 102 -7.70 6.67 9.63
N ILE A 103 -7.17 5.67 8.97
CA ILE A 103 -7.90 4.43 8.69
C ILE A 103 -7.84 3.55 9.93
N LYS A 104 -8.98 3.04 10.35
CA LYS A 104 -9.09 2.13 11.49
C LYS A 104 -9.49 0.75 11.00
N LEU A 105 -8.85 -0.27 11.55
CA LEU A 105 -9.16 -1.65 11.25
C LEU A 105 -10.00 -2.21 12.40
N ASP A 106 -11.22 -2.59 12.10
CA ASP A 106 -12.13 -3.19 13.08
C ASP A 106 -12.20 -4.69 12.82
N PHE A 107 -11.35 -5.43 13.51
CA PHE A 107 -11.28 -6.88 13.33
C PHE A 107 -12.51 -7.61 13.88
N GLU A 108 -13.17 -7.04 14.87
CA GLU A 108 -14.39 -7.63 15.44
C GLU A 108 -15.52 -7.66 14.41
N HIS A 109 -15.67 -6.60 13.63
CA HIS A 109 -16.72 -6.48 12.62
C HIS A 109 -16.23 -6.70 11.20
N ASP A 110 -14.96 -7.08 11.02
CA ASP A 110 -14.33 -7.26 9.71
C ASP A 110 -14.53 -6.03 8.81
N GLU A 111 -14.22 -4.85 9.34
CA GLU A 111 -14.44 -3.58 8.64
C GLU A 111 -13.17 -2.74 8.56
N VAL A 112 -13.09 -1.97 7.47
CA VAL A 112 -12.11 -0.91 7.29
C VAL A 112 -12.87 0.41 7.42
N VAL A 113 -12.55 1.20 8.45
CA VAL A 113 -13.26 2.43 8.77
C VAL A 113 -12.45 3.62 8.32
N THR A 114 -13.05 4.50 7.53
CA THR A 114 -12.42 5.70 6.99
C THR A 114 -13.11 6.96 7.51
N ASP A 115 -12.37 8.07 7.53
CA ASP A 115 -12.90 9.39 7.87
C ASP A 115 -12.93 10.26 6.62
N PRO A 116 -14.11 10.54 6.04
CA PRO A 116 -14.21 11.34 4.82
C PRO A 116 -13.62 12.75 4.94
N ARG A 117 -13.61 13.29 6.16
CA ARG A 117 -13.08 14.64 6.39
C ARG A 117 -11.57 14.70 6.18
N VAL A 118 -10.86 13.65 6.56
CA VAL A 118 -9.39 13.60 6.39
C VAL A 118 -9.04 13.53 4.91
N ALA A 119 -9.69 12.68 4.14
CA ALA A 119 -9.45 12.57 2.71
C ALA A 119 -9.74 13.89 2.00
N ARG A 120 -10.85 14.55 2.33
CA ARG A 120 -11.22 15.84 1.73
C ARG A 120 -10.18 16.91 2.01
N LEU A 121 -9.70 17.01 3.26
CA LEU A 121 -8.76 18.05 3.66
C LEU A 121 -7.39 17.89 3.00
N ILE A 122 -6.96 16.66 2.79
CA ILE A 122 -5.61 16.39 2.26
C ILE A 122 -5.58 16.49 0.73
N LEU A 123 -6.65 16.10 0.04
CA LEU A 123 -6.69 16.08 -1.43
C LEU A 123 -7.25 17.36 -2.07
N MET A 124 -7.75 18.26 -1.29
CA MET A 124 -8.23 19.54 -1.82
C MET A 124 -7.05 20.45 -2.23
#